data_6569753cf53be7d3213d2732e9d90cf9
#
_entry.id   6569753cf53be7d3213d2732e9d90cf9
#
_cell.length_a   1.000
_cell.length_b   1.000
_cell.length_c   1.000
_cell.angle_alpha   90.00
_cell.angle_beta   90.00
_cell.angle_gamma   90.00
#
_symmetry.space_group_name_H-M   'P 1'
#
loop_
_entity.id
_entity.type
_entity.pdbx_description
1 polymer ?
#
loop_
_entity_poly.entity_id
_entity_poly.type
_entity_poly.pdbx_seq_one_letter_code
_entity_poly.pdbx_strand_id
1 'polypeptide(L)'
;MVPVPDIYPSTQEAAGQVREWLGRCEQSPEHIVCTRTRLHIGLPKRVLDLTTSDNTIYLYESQGEIKPYAALSYSWGPGVPLKTTSGNLAQHKNISIPELPETLKDAVLFAKNVGF
;
A
#
# COMPACT_ATOMS: atom_id res chain seq x y z
N MET A 1 -10.96 21.85 25.71
CA MET A 1 -10.13 20.94 24.89
C MET A 1 -10.41 19.51 25.32
N VAL A 2 -10.79 18.67 24.38
CA VAL A 2 -11.03 17.26 24.66
C VAL A 2 -9.67 16.56 24.78
N PRO A 3 -9.40 15.83 25.87
CA PRO A 3 -8.15 15.09 25.98
C PRO A 3 -8.04 14.06 24.86
N VAL A 4 -6.88 14.00 24.23
CA VAL A 4 -6.58 12.93 23.27
C VAL A 4 -6.43 11.64 24.06
N PRO A 5 -7.07 10.55 23.66
CA PRO A 5 -6.87 9.27 24.34
C PRO A 5 -5.39 8.89 24.35
N ASP A 6 -4.89 8.44 25.48
CA ASP A 6 -3.50 7.98 25.57
C ASP A 6 -3.27 6.64 24.89
N ILE A 7 -4.35 5.98 24.46
CA ILE A 7 -4.28 4.66 23.84
C ILE A 7 -4.61 4.79 22.36
N TYR A 8 -3.61 4.54 21.53
CA TYR A 8 -3.78 4.42 20.09
C TYR A 8 -3.79 2.93 19.71
N PRO A 9 -4.61 2.53 18.72
CA PRO A 9 -4.55 1.16 18.26
C PRO A 9 -3.16 0.85 17.69
N SER A 10 -2.69 -0.36 17.89
CA SER A 10 -1.47 -0.82 17.24
C SER A 10 -1.66 -0.85 15.71
N THR A 11 -0.55 -0.89 14.96
CA THR A 11 -0.62 -1.01 13.50
C THR A 11 -1.43 -2.24 13.08
N GLN A 12 -1.29 -3.35 13.79
CA GLN A 12 -2.04 -4.57 13.50
C GLN A 12 -3.53 -4.41 13.79
N GLU A 13 -3.90 -3.77 14.88
CA GLU A 13 -5.30 -3.50 15.22
C GLU A 13 -5.95 -2.56 14.21
N ALA A 14 -5.25 -1.49 13.84
CA ALA A 14 -5.72 -0.54 12.83
C ALA A 14 -5.89 -1.22 11.48
N ALA A 15 -4.94 -2.04 11.06
CA ALA A 15 -5.03 -2.80 9.81
C ALA A 15 -6.19 -3.79 9.83
N GLY A 16 -6.43 -4.45 10.96
CA GLY A 16 -7.57 -5.33 11.15
C GLY A 16 -8.89 -4.61 10.96
N GLN A 17 -9.01 -3.40 11.51
CA GLN A 17 -10.21 -2.56 11.34
C GLN A 17 -10.40 -2.16 9.88
N VAL A 18 -9.34 -1.78 9.18
CA VAL A 18 -9.40 -1.44 7.76
C VAL A 18 -9.79 -2.66 6.92
N ARG A 19 -9.25 -3.83 7.21
CA ARG A 19 -9.64 -5.07 6.52
C ARG A 19 -11.14 -5.35 6.68
N GLU A 20 -11.67 -5.14 7.87
CA GLU A 20 -13.10 -5.33 8.14
C GLU A 20 -13.94 -4.35 7.32
N TRP A 21 -13.56 -3.08 7.28
CA TRP A 21 -14.27 -2.07 6.49
C TRP A 21 -14.22 -2.39 4.99
N LEU A 22 -13.07 -2.81 4.47
CA LEU A 22 -12.94 -3.19 3.07
C LEU A 22 -13.81 -4.40 2.74
N GLY A 23 -13.84 -5.41 3.61
CA GLY A 23 -14.69 -6.58 3.43
C GLY A 23 -16.16 -6.22 3.39
N ARG A 24 -16.62 -5.35 4.28
CA ARG A 24 -18.00 -4.86 4.27
C ARG A 24 -18.32 -4.09 3.00
N CYS A 25 -17.40 -3.24 2.55
CA CYS A 25 -17.56 -2.48 1.32
C CYS A 25 -17.70 -3.40 0.10
N GLU A 26 -16.89 -4.44 0.02
CA GLU A 26 -16.91 -5.39 -1.08
C GLU A 26 -18.18 -6.24 -1.12
N GLN A 27 -18.77 -6.52 0.03
CA GLN A 27 -19.94 -7.38 0.17
C GLN A 27 -21.26 -6.61 0.17
N SER A 28 -21.23 -5.31 0.39
CA SER A 28 -22.43 -4.50 0.48
C SER A 28 -23.05 -4.22 -0.90
N PRO A 29 -24.35 -4.52 -1.09
CA PRO A 29 -25.03 -4.15 -2.34
C PRO A 29 -25.03 -2.65 -2.61
N GLU A 30 -24.96 -1.83 -1.56
CA GLU A 30 -24.92 -0.36 -1.68
C GLU A 30 -23.60 0.13 -2.28
N HIS A 31 -22.55 -0.71 -2.24
CA HIS A 31 -21.22 -0.39 -2.75
C HIS A 31 -20.86 -1.16 -4.02
N ILE A 32 -21.87 -1.62 -4.77
CA ILE A 32 -21.65 -2.42 -5.98
C ILE A 32 -20.81 -1.67 -7.03
N VAL A 33 -20.88 -0.34 -7.05
CA VAL A 33 -20.08 0.48 -7.97
C VAL A 33 -18.57 0.31 -7.69
N CYS A 34 -18.19 0.21 -6.43
CA CYS A 34 -16.79 -0.03 -6.05
C CYS A 34 -16.28 -1.36 -6.60
N THR A 35 -17.06 -2.41 -6.45
CA THR A 35 -16.72 -3.74 -6.97
C THR A 35 -16.65 -3.76 -8.50
N ARG A 36 -17.61 -3.15 -9.17
CA ARG A 36 -17.63 -3.07 -10.64
C ARG A 36 -16.43 -2.30 -11.18
N THR A 37 -16.08 -1.19 -10.54
CA THR A 37 -14.91 -0.39 -10.94
C THR A 37 -13.63 -1.22 -10.84
N ARG A 38 -13.46 -1.97 -9.75
CA ARG A 38 -12.29 -2.84 -9.55
C ARG A 38 -12.14 -3.91 -10.63
N LEU A 39 -13.24 -4.43 -11.15
CA LEU A 39 -13.21 -5.48 -12.17
C LEU A 39 -12.74 -4.98 -13.54
N HIS A 40 -12.67 -3.67 -13.73
CA HIS A 40 -12.33 -3.08 -15.02
C HIS A 40 -11.04 -2.26 -15.01
N ILE A 41 -10.40 -2.09 -13.86
CA ILE A 41 -9.17 -1.31 -13.73
C ILE A 41 -7.99 -2.26 -13.55
N GLY A 42 -7.07 -2.21 -14.50
CA GLY A 42 -5.82 -2.95 -14.40
C GLY A 42 -4.80 -2.26 -13.49
N LEU A 43 -3.78 -3.00 -13.10
CA LEU A 43 -2.67 -2.46 -12.31
C LEU A 43 -1.98 -1.32 -13.06
N PRO A 44 -1.47 -0.31 -12.34
CA PRO A 44 -0.52 0.63 -12.91
C PRO A 44 0.68 -0.10 -13.52
N LYS A 45 1.38 0.53 -14.45
CA LYS A 45 2.52 -0.08 -15.13
C LYS A 45 3.57 -0.61 -14.16
N ARG A 46 3.81 0.11 -13.08
CA ARG A 46 4.76 -0.30 -12.04
C ARG A 46 4.10 -0.24 -10.69
N VAL A 47 4.22 -1.32 -9.94
CA VAL A 47 3.71 -1.46 -8.58
C VAL A 47 4.76 -2.13 -7.72
N LEU A 48 4.62 -1.98 -6.42
CA LEU A 48 5.46 -2.72 -5.47
C LEU A 48 4.73 -3.98 -5.04
N ASP A 49 5.39 -5.11 -5.22
CA ASP A 49 4.89 -6.39 -4.73
C ASP A 49 5.32 -6.57 -3.28
N LEU A 50 4.35 -6.64 -2.38
CA LEU A 50 4.56 -6.75 -0.94
C LEU A 50 4.43 -8.19 -0.44
N THR A 51 4.13 -9.15 -1.31
CA THR A 51 3.68 -10.48 -0.90
C THR A 51 4.79 -11.51 -0.81
N THR A 52 5.95 -11.25 -1.38
CA THR A 52 7.00 -12.26 -1.57
C THR A 52 7.95 -12.41 -0.39
N SER A 53 8.05 -11.43 0.51
CA SER A 53 8.95 -11.48 1.66
C SER A 53 8.48 -10.52 2.75
N ASP A 54 8.86 -10.80 3.99
CA ASP A 54 8.54 -9.93 5.12
C ASP A 54 9.42 -8.67 5.19
N ASN A 55 10.64 -8.74 4.65
CA ASN A 55 11.63 -7.67 4.77
C ASN A 55 11.98 -6.98 3.45
N THR A 56 11.47 -7.49 2.34
CA THR A 56 11.85 -7.02 1.01
C THR A 56 10.61 -6.80 0.17
N ILE A 57 10.60 -5.72 -0.60
CA ILE A 57 9.56 -5.46 -1.59
C ILE A 57 10.22 -5.46 -2.98
N TYR A 58 9.42 -5.80 -3.98
CA TYR A 58 9.89 -5.92 -5.36
C TYR A 58 9.14 -4.96 -6.24
N LEU A 59 9.88 -4.29 -7.12
CA LEU A 59 9.26 -3.51 -8.17
C LEU A 59 8.77 -4.47 -9.26
N TYR A 60 7.47 -4.49 -9.46
CA TYR A 60 6.82 -5.33 -10.46
C TYR A 60 6.34 -4.48 -11.62
N GLU A 61 6.74 -4.86 -12.84
CA GLU A 61 6.24 -4.23 -14.05
C GLU A 61 5.04 -5.02 -14.55
N SER A 62 3.85 -4.42 -14.43
CA SER A 62 2.61 -5.11 -14.72
C SER A 62 2.34 -5.19 -16.23
N GLN A 63 1.53 -6.16 -16.60
CA GLN A 63 0.97 -6.30 -17.93
C GLN A 63 -0.47 -5.80 -18.01
N GLY A 64 -0.89 -5.01 -17.03
CA GLY A 64 -2.26 -4.53 -16.94
C GLY A 64 -3.22 -5.51 -16.31
N GLU A 65 -2.71 -6.48 -15.54
CA GLU A 65 -3.54 -7.47 -14.86
C GLU A 65 -4.53 -6.79 -13.93
N ILE A 66 -5.72 -7.37 -13.81
CA ILE A 66 -6.74 -6.85 -12.89
C ILE A 66 -6.52 -7.47 -11.53
N LYS A 67 -5.94 -6.69 -10.62
CA LYS A 67 -5.67 -7.08 -9.23
C LYS A 67 -5.88 -5.88 -8.32
N PRO A 68 -6.29 -6.10 -7.07
CA PRO A 68 -6.39 -5.01 -6.11
C PRO A 68 -5.03 -4.41 -5.80
N TYR A 69 -4.99 -3.11 -5.64
CA TYR A 69 -3.78 -2.39 -5.24
C TYR A 69 -4.14 -1.17 -4.39
N ALA A 70 -3.19 -0.69 -3.64
CA ALA A 70 -3.33 0.53 -2.85
C ALA A 70 -2.45 1.63 -3.46
N ALA A 71 -2.99 2.83 -3.55
CA ALA A 71 -2.25 4.00 -4.00
C ALA A 71 -1.94 4.91 -2.81
N LEU A 72 -0.66 5.19 -2.60
CA LEU A 72 -0.22 6.08 -1.54
C LEU A 72 -0.23 7.52 -2.02
N SER A 73 -0.86 8.39 -1.25
CA SER A 73 -0.79 9.84 -1.46
C SER A 73 -0.13 10.47 -0.25
N TYR A 74 0.93 11.24 -0.46
CA TYR A 74 1.63 11.90 0.63
C TYR A 74 2.43 13.10 0.12
N SER A 75 2.78 14.01 1.05
CA SER A 75 3.67 15.12 0.75
C SER A 75 5.11 14.70 1.02
N TRP A 76 6.01 14.97 0.07
CA TRP A 76 7.40 14.53 0.18
C TRP A 76 8.19 15.28 1.26
N GLY A 77 7.75 16.47 1.66
CA GLY A 77 8.51 17.29 2.59
C GLY A 77 9.82 17.82 1.99
N PRO A 78 10.70 18.40 2.82
CA PRO A 78 12.01 18.83 2.37
C PRO A 78 12.94 17.63 2.12
N GLY A 79 13.78 17.73 1.09
CA GLY A 79 14.75 16.69 0.76
C GLY A 79 14.45 15.98 -0.56
N VAL A 80 15.33 15.06 -0.93
CA VAL A 80 15.20 14.28 -2.16
C VAL A 80 14.55 12.94 -1.82
N PRO A 81 13.33 12.67 -2.32
CA PRO A 81 12.69 11.39 -2.04
C PRO A 81 13.37 10.24 -2.78
N LEU A 82 13.24 9.04 -2.23
CA LEU A 82 13.60 7.82 -2.95
C LEU A 82 12.68 7.70 -4.16
N LYS A 83 13.26 7.58 -5.34
CA LYS A 83 12.49 7.41 -6.57
C LYS A 83 13.19 6.46 -7.53
N THR A 84 12.41 5.80 -8.36
CA THR A 84 12.92 4.90 -9.38
C THR A 84 13.11 5.66 -10.69
N THR A 85 14.30 5.58 -11.24
CA THR A 85 14.67 6.15 -12.52
C THR A 85 15.12 5.04 -13.47
N SER A 86 15.30 5.35 -14.74
CA SER A 86 15.86 4.37 -15.69
C SER A 86 17.26 3.91 -15.27
N GLY A 87 18.01 4.76 -14.56
CA GLY A 87 19.37 4.43 -14.12
C GLY A 87 19.42 3.47 -12.91
N ASN A 88 18.37 3.42 -12.09
CA ASN A 88 18.34 2.58 -10.89
C ASN A 88 17.21 1.53 -10.89
N LEU A 89 16.52 1.36 -12.01
CA LEU A 89 15.39 0.44 -12.12
C LEU A 89 15.77 -0.98 -11.72
N ALA A 90 16.91 -1.46 -12.18
CA ALA A 90 17.38 -2.82 -11.88
C ALA A 90 17.67 -3.01 -10.38
N GLN A 91 18.20 -1.99 -9.71
CA GLN A 91 18.47 -2.01 -8.28
C GLN A 91 17.18 -2.00 -7.47
N HIS A 92 16.16 -1.28 -7.93
CA HIS A 92 14.89 -1.17 -7.24
C HIS A 92 13.96 -2.36 -7.47
N LYS A 93 14.35 -3.34 -8.27
CA LYS A 93 13.61 -4.60 -8.37
C LYS A 93 13.61 -5.37 -7.06
N ASN A 94 14.54 -5.09 -6.16
CA ASN A 94 14.64 -5.71 -4.85
C ASN A 94 15.00 -4.63 -3.84
N ILE A 95 14.02 -4.16 -3.08
CA ILE A 95 14.19 -3.05 -2.12
C ILE A 95 14.02 -3.59 -0.72
N SER A 96 15.03 -3.37 0.14
CA SER A 96 14.93 -3.71 1.55
C SER A 96 14.03 -2.72 2.28
N ILE A 97 13.03 -3.21 3.00
CA ILE A 97 12.09 -2.36 3.75
C ILE A 97 12.81 -1.46 4.76
N PRO A 98 13.82 -1.92 5.54
CA PRO A 98 14.54 -1.06 6.45
C PRO A 98 15.25 0.14 5.80
N GLU A 99 15.53 0.08 4.51
CA GLU A 99 16.19 1.18 3.78
C GLU A 99 15.21 2.26 3.33
N LEU A 100 13.91 2.05 3.46
CA LEU A 100 12.91 3.02 3.08
C LEU A 100 12.86 4.19 4.06
N PRO A 101 12.54 5.42 3.58
CA PRO A 101 12.17 6.52 4.48
C PRO A 101 11.00 6.10 5.39
N GLU A 102 10.95 6.66 6.60
CA GLU A 102 9.97 6.26 7.63
C GLU A 102 8.53 6.26 7.13
N THR A 103 8.10 7.31 6.43
CA THR A 103 6.74 7.40 5.93
C THR A 103 6.41 6.28 4.94
N LEU A 104 7.32 5.97 4.04
CA LEU A 104 7.14 4.89 3.07
C LEU A 104 7.18 3.54 3.73
N LYS A 105 8.08 3.36 4.69
CA LYS A 105 8.18 2.12 5.47
C LYS A 105 6.89 1.84 6.22
N ASP A 106 6.37 2.84 6.92
CA ASP A 106 5.09 2.69 7.65
C ASP A 106 3.95 2.36 6.70
N ALA A 107 3.88 3.03 5.55
CA ALA A 107 2.86 2.78 4.54
C ALA A 107 2.93 1.34 4.00
N VAL A 108 4.13 0.86 3.70
CA VAL A 108 4.34 -0.51 3.20
C VAL A 108 3.92 -1.54 4.25
N LEU A 109 4.37 -1.36 5.49
CA LEU A 109 4.03 -2.28 6.57
C LEU A 109 2.52 -2.30 6.86
N PHE A 110 1.89 -1.13 6.84
CA PHE A 110 0.45 -1.04 7.01
C PHE A 110 -0.31 -1.74 5.87
N ALA A 111 0.09 -1.49 4.63
CA ALA A 111 -0.51 -2.13 3.46
C ALA A 111 -0.39 -3.66 3.51
N LYS A 112 0.78 -4.19 3.92
CA LYS A 112 0.97 -5.63 4.13
C LYS A 112 0.01 -6.17 5.18
N ASN A 113 -0.16 -5.47 6.30
CA ASN A 113 -1.06 -5.89 7.38
C ASN A 113 -2.53 -5.83 6.96
N VAL A 114 -2.89 -4.92 6.06
CA VAL A 114 -4.25 -4.86 5.49
C VAL A 114 -4.50 -6.00 4.50
N GLY A 115 -3.46 -6.51 3.86
CA GLY A 115 -3.58 -7.65 2.95
C GLY A 115 -3.29 -7.35 1.48
N PHE A 116 -2.60 -6.24 1.23
CA PHE A 116 -2.13 -5.91 -0.12
C PHE A 116 -0.79 -6.57 -0.42
#